data_6908eb908783ad444c38d288cbcddcbf
#
_entry.id   6908eb908783ad444c38d288cbcddcbf
#
_cell.length_a   1.000
_cell.length_b   1.000
_cell.length_c   1.000
_cell.angle_alpha   90.00
_cell.angle_beta   90.00
_cell.angle_gamma   90.00
#
_symmetry.space_group_name_H-M   'P 1'
#
loop_
_entity.id
_entity.type
_entity.pdbx_description
1 polymer ?
#
loop_
_entity_poly.entity_id
_entity_poly.type
_entity_poly.pdbx_seq_one_letter_code
_entity_poly.pdbx_strand_id
1 'polypeptide(L)'
;MLAKLMRYFLLGLIRVLTGSQARWHGCPPKAEQRIYFANHQSHADLVMIWAALPKELRSVTRAIAAKDYWTKTPFKQWLTTAVFNVIYVSRDRSSDEEPLEPLVEALGSGDSIILFPEGTRGHKELPQPFKAGLYNLALKCPGAVLVPAWINNVQHVLPKGEVVPVPVLCSVTFGAPIQVQTGEACRAFLDRAREAVVALRDV
;
A
#
# COMPACT_ATOMS: atom_id res chain seq x y z
N MET A 1 11.24 8.68 21.09
CA MET A 1 10.52 7.82 22.05
C MET A 1 9.00 7.78 21.74
N LEU A 2 8.32 8.93 21.70
CA LEU A 2 6.87 9.04 21.45
C LEU A 2 6.40 8.35 20.16
N ALA A 3 7.10 8.55 19.03
CA ALA A 3 6.74 7.91 17.76
C ALA A 3 6.81 6.37 17.81
N LYS A 4 7.79 5.80 18.53
CA LYS A 4 7.87 4.34 18.75
C LYS A 4 6.68 3.84 19.57
N LEU A 5 6.31 4.53 20.64
CA LEU A 5 5.14 4.17 21.46
C LEU A 5 3.85 4.25 20.64
N MET A 6 3.67 5.34 19.89
CA MET A 6 2.52 5.49 18.98
C MET A 6 2.46 4.37 17.93
N ARG A 7 3.60 3.98 17.37
CA ARG A 7 3.69 2.87 16.40
C ARG A 7 3.23 1.54 17.01
N TYR A 8 3.69 1.20 18.21
CA TYR A 8 3.26 -0.02 18.90
C TYR A 8 1.80 0.04 19.33
N PHE A 9 1.34 1.20 19.80
CA PHE A 9 -0.06 1.42 20.15
C PHE A 9 -0.98 1.21 18.94
N LEU A 10 -0.70 1.85 17.79
CA LEU A 10 -1.48 1.68 16.57
C LEU A 10 -1.44 0.25 16.05
N LEU A 11 -0.29 -0.42 16.12
CA LEU A 11 -0.16 -1.81 15.73
C LEU A 11 -1.01 -2.73 16.63
N GLY A 12 -0.98 -2.51 17.94
CA GLY A 12 -1.81 -3.25 18.91
C GLY A 12 -3.29 -2.99 18.67
N LEU A 13 -3.68 -1.73 18.53
CA LEU A 13 -5.06 -1.31 18.28
C LEU A 13 -5.62 -1.95 17.01
N ILE A 14 -4.90 -1.86 15.89
CA ILE A 14 -5.31 -2.49 14.63
C ILE A 14 -5.45 -4.00 14.79
N ARG A 15 -4.51 -4.67 15.45
CA ARG A 15 -4.58 -6.12 15.65
C ARG A 15 -5.76 -6.54 16.49
N VAL A 16 -6.08 -5.77 17.55
CA VAL A 16 -7.25 -6.03 18.40
C VAL A 16 -8.55 -5.79 17.64
N LEU A 17 -8.64 -4.71 16.85
CA LEU A 17 -9.87 -4.36 16.14
C LEU A 17 -10.14 -5.25 14.93
N THR A 18 -9.08 -5.71 14.24
CA THR A 18 -9.22 -6.36 12.93
C THR A 18 -8.70 -7.79 12.87
N GLY A 19 -8.09 -8.30 13.95
CA GLY A 19 -7.37 -9.57 13.91
C GLY A 19 -6.13 -9.54 12.99
N SER A 20 -6.03 -8.59 12.07
CA SER A 20 -4.92 -8.31 11.14
C SER A 20 -4.16 -9.56 10.66
N GLN A 21 -4.87 -10.48 10.03
CA GLN A 21 -4.27 -11.72 9.53
C GLN A 21 -3.53 -11.47 8.21
N ALA A 22 -2.26 -11.86 8.16
CA ALA A 22 -1.50 -11.94 6.92
C ALA A 22 -1.62 -13.35 6.33
N ARG A 23 -2.04 -13.44 5.08
CA ARG A 23 -2.07 -14.68 4.30
C ARG A 23 -1.08 -14.58 3.16
N TRP A 24 -0.18 -15.55 3.05
CA TRP A 24 0.87 -15.57 2.03
C TRP A 24 0.58 -16.68 1.03
N HIS A 25 0.08 -16.31 -0.15
CA HIS A 25 -0.33 -17.25 -1.19
C HIS A 25 0.64 -17.16 -2.38
N GLY A 26 1.57 -18.11 -2.43
CA GLY A 26 2.60 -18.13 -3.48
C GLY A 26 3.71 -17.07 -3.34
N CYS A 27 3.74 -16.36 -2.21
CA CYS A 27 4.72 -15.30 -1.94
C CYS A 27 5.15 -15.31 -0.47
N PRO A 28 6.03 -16.20 -0.03
CA PRO A 28 6.49 -16.21 1.36
C PRO A 28 7.18 -14.89 1.73
N PRO A 29 7.10 -14.47 3.01
CA PRO A 29 7.77 -13.26 3.48
C PRO A 29 9.30 -13.44 3.43
N LYS A 30 9.94 -12.88 2.41
CA LYS A 30 11.39 -12.90 2.23
C LYS A 30 11.96 -11.49 2.38
N ALA A 31 13.20 -11.40 2.84
CA ALA A 31 13.95 -10.15 2.91
C ALA A 31 14.47 -9.76 1.51
N GLU A 32 13.56 -9.34 0.64
CA GLU A 32 13.82 -8.84 -0.71
C GLU A 32 13.05 -7.54 -0.91
N GLN A 33 13.52 -6.68 -1.79
CA GLN A 33 12.89 -5.42 -2.08
C GLN A 33 11.58 -5.63 -2.86
N ARG A 34 10.49 -5.06 -2.35
CA ARG A 34 9.15 -5.30 -2.87
C ARG A 34 8.36 -4.02 -3.12
N ILE A 35 7.54 -4.06 -4.15
CA ILE A 35 6.45 -3.12 -4.39
C ILE A 35 5.15 -3.88 -4.11
N TYR A 36 4.56 -3.66 -2.93
CA TYR A 36 3.24 -4.18 -2.59
C TYR A 36 2.18 -3.29 -3.23
N PHE A 37 1.33 -3.83 -4.08
CA PHE A 37 0.24 -3.08 -4.69
C PHE A 37 -1.10 -3.74 -4.41
N ALA A 38 -2.10 -2.93 -4.01
CA ALA A 38 -3.35 -3.43 -3.47
C ALA A 38 -4.57 -2.61 -3.92
N ASN A 39 -5.77 -3.16 -3.66
CA ASN A 39 -7.04 -2.43 -3.71
C ASN A 39 -7.07 -1.31 -2.65
N HIS A 40 -7.82 -0.23 -2.94
CA HIS A 40 -7.89 0.94 -2.07
C HIS A 40 -9.33 1.38 -1.81
N GLN A 41 -9.82 1.17 -0.60
CA GLN A 41 -11.19 1.47 -0.20
C GLN A 41 -11.28 2.34 1.07
N SER A 42 -10.25 2.32 1.92
CA SER A 42 -10.24 2.99 3.21
C SER A 42 -8.92 3.70 3.50
N HIS A 43 -8.93 4.68 4.38
CA HIS A 43 -7.71 5.23 4.95
C HIS A 43 -6.92 4.21 5.80
N ALA A 44 -7.60 3.17 6.29
CA ALA A 44 -6.99 2.11 7.07
C ALA A 44 -6.18 1.11 6.22
N ASP A 45 -6.36 1.07 4.89
CA ASP A 45 -5.72 0.10 4.00
C ASP A 45 -4.20 0.06 4.15
N LEU A 46 -3.59 1.25 4.20
CA LEU A 46 -2.17 1.39 4.42
C LEU A 46 -1.73 0.76 5.73
N VAL A 47 -2.45 1.07 6.81
CA VAL A 47 -2.13 0.58 8.16
C VAL A 47 -2.34 -0.93 8.23
N MET A 48 -3.32 -1.46 7.49
CA MET A 48 -3.59 -2.90 7.40
C MET A 48 -2.44 -3.65 6.74
N ILE A 49 -1.98 -3.23 5.56
CA ILE A 49 -0.82 -3.87 4.90
C ILE A 49 0.40 -3.77 5.82
N TRP A 50 0.67 -2.56 6.35
CA TRP A 50 1.80 -2.32 7.23
C TRP A 50 1.76 -3.20 8.50
N ALA A 51 0.59 -3.36 9.11
CA ALA A 51 0.41 -4.21 10.30
C ALA A 51 0.52 -5.71 10.00
N ALA A 52 0.12 -6.13 8.78
CA ALA A 52 0.20 -7.51 8.31
C ALA A 52 1.64 -7.96 8.02
N LEU A 53 2.53 -7.03 7.66
CA LEU A 53 3.93 -7.36 7.39
C LEU A 53 4.65 -7.83 8.66
N PRO A 54 5.53 -8.85 8.58
CA PRO A 54 6.50 -9.16 9.62
C PRO A 54 7.35 -7.94 9.99
N LYS A 55 7.88 -7.91 11.23
CA LYS A 55 8.63 -6.76 11.74
C LYS A 55 9.81 -6.37 10.85
N GLU A 56 10.51 -7.36 10.33
CA GLU A 56 11.70 -7.20 9.49
C GLU A 56 11.34 -6.51 8.17
N LEU A 57 10.28 -6.97 7.49
CA LEU A 57 9.79 -6.37 6.24
C LEU A 57 9.16 -5.00 6.49
N ARG A 58 8.41 -4.85 7.60
CA ARG A 58 7.79 -3.58 7.97
C ARG A 58 8.80 -2.47 8.21
N SER A 59 9.97 -2.80 8.74
CA SER A 59 11.01 -1.80 9.05
C SER A 59 11.62 -1.13 7.83
N VAL A 60 11.60 -1.83 6.68
CA VAL A 60 12.14 -1.39 5.39
C VAL A 60 11.04 -1.08 4.37
N THR A 61 9.77 -1.10 4.78
CA THR A 61 8.65 -0.81 3.89
C THR A 61 8.05 0.56 4.20
N ARG A 62 7.97 1.40 3.18
CA ARG A 62 7.42 2.75 3.26
C ARG A 62 6.11 2.82 2.49
N ALA A 63 5.20 3.58 3.00
CA ALA A 63 3.93 3.82 2.37
C ALA A 63 3.93 5.12 1.57
N ILE A 64 3.06 5.21 0.59
CA ILE A 64 2.89 6.40 -0.23
C ILE A 64 1.72 7.21 0.29
N ALA A 65 1.90 8.52 0.46
CA ALA A 65 0.86 9.42 0.91
C ALA A 65 0.79 10.68 0.03
N ALA A 66 -0.43 11.13 -0.25
CA ALA A 66 -0.66 12.36 -0.97
C ALA A 66 -0.27 13.57 -0.11
N LYS A 67 0.71 14.36 -0.55
CA LYS A 67 1.25 15.53 0.16
C LYS A 67 0.15 16.52 0.51
N ASP A 68 -0.69 16.88 -0.45
CA ASP A 68 -1.79 17.84 -0.33
C ASP A 68 -2.81 17.52 0.77
N TYR A 69 -3.00 16.24 1.10
CA TYR A 69 -3.95 15.79 2.13
C TYR A 69 -3.30 15.61 3.50
N TRP A 70 -2.10 15.00 3.54
CA TRP A 70 -1.49 14.57 4.79
C TRP A 70 -0.64 15.64 5.48
N THR A 71 -0.28 16.72 4.76
CA THR A 71 0.45 17.86 5.36
C THR A 71 -0.47 18.99 5.84
N LYS A 72 -1.81 18.84 5.74
CA LYS A 72 -2.78 19.88 6.14
C LYS A 72 -2.76 20.24 7.63
N THR A 73 -2.37 19.31 8.49
CA THR A 73 -2.29 19.56 9.92
C THR A 73 -0.97 19.01 10.49
N PRO A 74 -0.36 19.67 11.48
CA PRO A 74 0.89 19.21 12.09
C PRO A 74 0.80 17.78 12.65
N PHE A 75 -0.35 17.41 13.20
CA PHE A 75 -0.58 16.06 13.72
C PHE A 75 -0.55 14.99 12.61
N LYS A 76 -1.25 15.23 11.49
CA LYS A 76 -1.24 14.31 10.34
C LYS A 76 0.15 14.17 9.76
N GLN A 77 0.86 15.28 9.61
CA GLN A 77 2.24 15.29 9.11
C GLN A 77 3.16 14.52 10.05
N TRP A 78 3.09 14.75 11.36
CA TRP A 78 3.87 14.01 12.35
C TRP A 78 3.56 12.52 12.32
N LEU A 79 2.27 12.14 12.24
CA LEU A 79 1.86 10.74 12.16
C LEU A 79 2.44 10.04 10.94
N THR A 80 2.36 10.65 9.78
CA THR A 80 2.84 10.06 8.52
C THR A 80 4.37 10.03 8.44
N THR A 81 5.07 11.06 8.91
CA THR A 81 6.53 11.11 8.88
C THR A 81 7.16 10.28 10.00
N ALA A 82 6.79 10.54 11.25
CA ALA A 82 7.46 9.95 12.40
C ALA A 82 7.01 8.51 12.72
N VAL A 83 5.74 8.18 12.44
CA VAL A 83 5.19 6.85 12.75
C VAL A 83 5.29 5.91 11.55
N PHE A 84 4.81 6.33 10.37
CA PHE A 84 4.73 5.46 9.19
C PHE A 84 5.89 5.64 8.21
N ASN A 85 6.71 6.69 8.36
CA ASN A 85 7.82 6.99 7.46
C ASN A 85 7.38 6.99 5.98
N VAL A 86 6.29 7.71 5.67
CA VAL A 86 5.70 7.71 4.33
C VAL A 86 6.54 8.49 3.33
N ILE A 87 6.38 8.16 2.07
CA ILE A 87 6.88 8.92 0.93
C ILE A 87 5.75 9.85 0.47
N TYR A 88 5.98 11.15 0.45
CA TYR A 88 5.02 12.10 -0.07
C TYR A 88 5.11 12.21 -1.59
N VAL A 89 3.95 12.11 -2.24
CA VAL A 89 3.83 12.31 -3.69
C VAL A 89 2.88 13.49 -3.94
N SER A 90 3.31 14.41 -4.80
CA SER A 90 2.46 15.49 -5.29
C SER A 90 1.43 14.92 -6.28
N ARG A 91 0.18 15.37 -6.18
CA ARG A 91 -0.87 15.08 -7.17
C ARG A 91 -1.02 16.21 -8.18
N ASP A 92 -0.32 17.31 -7.92
CA ASP A 92 -0.36 18.48 -8.78
C ASP A 92 0.50 18.21 -10.03
N ARG A 93 -0.17 18.15 -11.18
CA ARG A 93 0.47 17.98 -12.48
C ARG A 93 1.12 19.26 -13.02
N SER A 94 0.91 20.39 -12.35
CA SER A 94 1.52 21.66 -12.70
C SER A 94 2.91 21.85 -12.10
N SER A 95 3.32 20.99 -11.19
CA SER A 95 4.68 20.98 -10.66
C SER A 95 5.63 20.31 -11.65
N ASP A 96 6.81 20.87 -11.89
CA ASP A 96 7.89 20.29 -12.68
C ASP A 96 8.47 19.00 -12.04
N GLU A 97 8.00 18.62 -10.86
CA GLU A 97 8.40 17.40 -10.15
C GLU A 97 7.77 16.16 -10.81
N GLU A 98 8.60 15.22 -11.24
CA GLU A 98 8.13 13.92 -11.72
C GLU A 98 7.51 13.14 -10.53
N PRO A 99 6.20 12.78 -10.57
CA PRO A 99 5.51 12.21 -9.41
C PRO A 99 6.10 10.89 -8.91
N LEU A 100 6.87 10.19 -9.73
CA LEU A 100 7.48 8.90 -9.39
C LEU A 100 8.90 9.03 -8.82
N GLU A 101 9.55 10.20 -8.95
CA GLU A 101 10.93 10.38 -8.51
C GLU A 101 11.17 10.02 -7.04
N PRO A 102 10.33 10.46 -6.07
CA PRO A 102 10.50 10.09 -4.67
C PRO A 102 10.38 8.58 -4.41
N LEU A 103 9.65 7.87 -5.28
CA LEU A 103 9.47 6.41 -5.18
C LEU A 103 10.69 5.67 -5.74
N VAL A 104 11.22 6.15 -6.85
CA VAL A 104 12.43 5.61 -7.47
C VAL A 104 13.62 5.81 -6.52
N GLU A 105 13.74 6.99 -5.88
CA GLU A 105 14.75 7.28 -4.89
C GLU A 105 14.66 6.34 -3.68
N ALA A 106 13.46 6.13 -3.13
CA ALA A 106 13.26 5.22 -2.01
C ALA A 106 13.62 3.77 -2.38
N LEU A 107 13.20 3.30 -3.57
CA LEU A 107 13.60 2.00 -4.08
C LEU A 107 15.11 1.93 -4.33
N GLY A 108 15.73 2.99 -4.87
CA GLY A 108 17.18 3.08 -5.04
C GLY A 108 17.96 3.00 -3.72
N SER A 109 17.33 3.41 -2.62
CA SER A 109 17.88 3.33 -1.26
C SER A 109 17.66 1.97 -0.58
N GLY A 110 17.02 1.01 -1.26
CA GLY A 110 16.75 -0.34 -0.75
C GLY A 110 15.42 -0.47 0.01
N ASP A 111 14.60 0.57 0.09
CA ASP A 111 13.28 0.50 0.70
C ASP A 111 12.31 -0.32 -0.17
N SER A 112 11.37 -0.99 0.46
CA SER A 112 10.14 -1.50 -0.18
C SER A 112 9.03 -0.47 -0.09
N ILE A 113 8.03 -0.53 -0.96
CA ILE A 113 6.94 0.44 -0.95
C ILE A 113 5.55 -0.23 -0.97
N ILE A 114 4.56 0.47 -0.41
CA ILE A 114 3.14 0.13 -0.51
C ILE A 114 2.48 1.15 -1.44
N LEU A 115 1.90 0.67 -2.54
CA LEU A 115 1.28 1.47 -3.59
C LEU A 115 -0.18 1.06 -3.77
N PHE A 116 -1.06 2.04 -3.95
CA PHE A 116 -2.44 1.84 -4.38
C PHE A 116 -2.60 2.36 -5.82
N PRO A 117 -2.54 1.45 -6.84
CA PRO A 117 -2.44 1.90 -8.24
C PRO A 117 -3.72 2.55 -8.78
N GLU A 118 -4.84 2.44 -8.07
CA GLU A 118 -6.07 3.20 -8.36
C GLU A 118 -5.86 4.72 -8.22
N GLY A 119 -4.91 5.14 -7.36
CA GLY A 119 -4.58 6.55 -7.08
C GLY A 119 -5.64 7.32 -6.33
N THR A 120 -6.79 6.71 -6.06
CA THR A 120 -7.89 7.23 -5.23
C THR A 120 -8.67 6.07 -4.64
N ARG A 121 -9.38 6.31 -3.54
CA ARG A 121 -10.22 5.27 -2.92
C ARG A 121 -11.44 4.98 -3.77
N GLY A 122 -11.65 3.69 -4.04
CA GLY A 122 -12.85 3.17 -4.69
C GLY A 122 -14.03 3.04 -3.70
N HIS A 123 -15.24 2.99 -4.25
CA HIS A 123 -16.48 2.72 -3.51
C HIS A 123 -17.16 1.43 -3.97
N LYS A 124 -16.55 0.75 -4.97
CA LYS A 124 -17.08 -0.49 -5.54
C LYS A 124 -16.35 -1.67 -4.90
N GLU A 125 -16.96 -2.85 -4.98
CA GLU A 125 -16.34 -4.10 -4.53
C GLU A 125 -15.03 -4.40 -5.25
N LEU A 126 -14.96 -4.12 -6.56
CA LEU A 126 -13.77 -4.34 -7.36
C LEU A 126 -12.95 -3.05 -7.49
N PRO A 127 -11.61 -3.17 -7.51
CA PRO A 127 -10.72 -2.04 -7.71
C PRO A 127 -11.01 -1.33 -9.04
N GLN A 128 -10.81 -0.02 -9.04
CA GLN A 128 -10.84 0.77 -10.27
C GLN A 128 -9.68 0.38 -11.20
N PRO A 129 -9.72 0.78 -12.49
CA PRO A 129 -8.60 0.60 -13.40
C PRO A 129 -7.31 1.18 -12.82
N PHE A 130 -6.22 0.43 -12.93
CA PHE A 130 -4.92 0.84 -12.44
C PHE A 130 -4.31 1.92 -13.32
N LYS A 131 -3.60 2.87 -12.71
CA LYS A 131 -2.90 3.97 -13.39
C LYS A 131 -1.49 3.53 -13.79
N ALA A 132 -0.95 4.18 -14.82
CA ALA A 132 0.36 3.88 -15.40
C ALA A 132 1.54 3.97 -14.42
N GLY A 133 1.35 4.58 -13.24
CA GLY A 133 2.40 4.70 -12.22
C GLY A 133 3.02 3.36 -11.81
N LEU A 134 2.22 2.30 -11.67
CA LEU A 134 2.73 0.97 -11.35
C LEU A 134 3.62 0.40 -12.46
N TYR A 135 3.19 0.53 -13.72
CA TYR A 135 3.95 0.08 -14.89
C TYR A 135 5.29 0.84 -15.04
N ASN A 136 5.22 2.16 -14.97
CA ASN A 136 6.40 3.01 -15.09
C ASN A 136 7.43 2.73 -13.97
N LEU A 137 6.93 2.50 -12.75
CA LEU A 137 7.79 2.17 -11.61
C LEU A 137 8.45 0.79 -11.79
N ALA A 138 7.70 -0.19 -12.30
CA ALA A 138 8.23 -1.52 -12.60
C ALA A 138 9.33 -1.49 -13.66
N LEU A 139 9.21 -0.63 -14.66
CA LEU A 139 10.24 -0.44 -15.69
C LEU A 139 11.48 0.30 -15.15
N LYS A 140 11.28 1.32 -14.30
CA LYS A 140 12.38 2.10 -13.70
C LYS A 140 13.15 1.31 -12.66
N CYS A 141 12.50 0.37 -11.97
CA CYS A 141 13.05 -0.41 -10.86
C CYS A 141 12.87 -1.93 -11.09
N PRO A 142 13.52 -2.51 -12.10
CA PRO A 142 13.32 -3.93 -12.48
C PRO A 142 13.80 -4.93 -11.43
N GLY A 143 14.61 -4.50 -10.47
CA GLY A 143 15.06 -5.33 -9.34
C GLY A 143 14.02 -5.48 -8.22
N ALA A 144 12.98 -4.65 -8.19
CA ALA A 144 11.96 -4.73 -7.17
C ALA A 144 10.87 -5.75 -7.54
N VAL A 145 10.52 -6.62 -6.59
CA VAL A 145 9.52 -7.68 -6.77
C VAL A 145 8.12 -7.10 -6.62
N LEU A 146 7.28 -7.20 -7.66
CA LEU A 146 5.89 -6.72 -7.63
C LEU A 146 4.97 -7.75 -6.97
N VAL A 147 4.42 -7.44 -5.81
CA VAL A 147 3.58 -8.34 -5.02
C VAL A 147 2.16 -7.81 -4.97
N PRO A 148 1.19 -8.49 -5.62
CA PRO A 148 -0.22 -8.14 -5.49
C PRO A 148 -0.71 -8.45 -4.08
N ALA A 149 -1.59 -7.60 -3.55
CA ALA A 149 -2.22 -7.83 -2.26
C ALA A 149 -3.71 -7.48 -2.31
N TRP A 150 -4.51 -8.24 -1.58
CA TRP A 150 -5.93 -7.97 -1.38
C TRP A 150 -6.20 -7.67 0.09
N ILE A 151 -6.86 -6.54 0.34
CA ILE A 151 -7.31 -6.16 1.68
C ILE A 151 -8.80 -6.44 1.78
N ASN A 152 -9.17 -7.31 2.70
CA ASN A 152 -10.55 -7.73 2.90
C ASN A 152 -11.19 -7.04 4.11
N ASN A 153 -12.47 -6.67 3.98
CA ASN A 153 -13.36 -6.16 5.05
C ASN A 153 -12.98 -4.80 5.67
N VAL A 154 -11.91 -4.14 5.26
CA VAL A 154 -11.45 -2.90 5.91
C VAL A 154 -12.47 -1.75 5.78
N GLN A 155 -13.31 -1.75 4.74
CA GLN A 155 -14.38 -0.77 4.56
C GLN A 155 -15.44 -0.83 5.67
N HIS A 156 -15.58 -1.97 6.33
CA HIS A 156 -16.54 -2.18 7.41
C HIS A 156 -15.98 -1.79 8.78
N VAL A 157 -14.66 -1.62 8.91
CA VAL A 157 -14.02 -1.20 10.17
C VAL A 157 -14.35 0.25 10.50
N LEU A 158 -14.30 1.12 9.51
CA LEU A 158 -14.65 2.54 9.64
C LEU A 158 -15.47 3.00 8.43
N PRO A 159 -16.78 2.74 8.42
CA PRO A 159 -17.68 3.19 7.36
C PRO A 159 -17.64 4.70 7.20
N LYS A 160 -17.96 5.17 6.01
CA LYS A 160 -17.96 6.61 5.71
C LYS A 160 -18.99 7.33 6.58
N GLY A 161 -18.51 8.31 7.37
CA GLY A 161 -19.34 9.10 8.30
C GLY A 161 -19.31 8.60 9.74
N GLU A 162 -18.80 7.40 9.99
CA GLU A 162 -18.62 6.88 11.33
C GLU A 162 -17.27 7.29 11.94
N VAL A 163 -17.27 7.52 13.25
CA VAL A 163 -16.07 7.91 14.03
C VAL A 163 -15.58 6.76 14.90
N VAL A 164 -16.49 5.82 15.22
CA VAL A 164 -16.18 4.68 16.07
C VAL A 164 -15.87 3.47 15.18
N PRO A 165 -14.67 2.89 15.28
CA PRO A 165 -14.33 1.71 14.51
C PRO A 165 -15.10 0.49 15.02
N VAL A 166 -15.68 -0.26 14.10
CA VAL A 166 -16.35 -1.54 14.39
C VAL A 166 -15.31 -2.67 14.33
N PRO A 167 -15.21 -3.54 15.34
CA PRO A 167 -14.34 -4.71 15.26
C PRO A 167 -14.81 -5.68 14.18
N VAL A 168 -14.06 -5.78 13.10
CA VAL A 168 -14.34 -6.68 11.97
C VAL A 168 -13.06 -7.42 11.62
N LEU A 169 -13.15 -8.74 11.49
CA LEU A 169 -12.00 -9.54 11.04
C LEU A 169 -11.58 -9.12 9.65
N CYS A 170 -10.38 -8.62 9.54
CA CYS A 170 -9.77 -8.21 8.29
C CYS A 170 -8.56 -9.09 7.98
N SER A 171 -8.32 -9.33 6.72
CA SER A 171 -7.13 -10.04 6.26
C SER A 171 -6.44 -9.27 5.14
N VAL A 172 -5.14 -9.49 5.03
CA VAL A 172 -4.35 -9.06 3.89
C VAL A 172 -3.75 -10.31 3.26
N THR A 173 -4.18 -10.63 2.04
CA THR A 173 -3.67 -11.75 1.26
C THR A 173 -2.62 -11.23 0.28
N PHE A 174 -1.40 -11.74 0.39
CA PHE A 174 -0.29 -11.45 -0.54
C PHE A 174 -0.20 -12.57 -1.57
N GLY A 175 -0.23 -12.25 -2.85
CA GLY A 175 -0.21 -13.20 -3.95
C GLY A 175 1.15 -13.44 -4.56
N ALA A 176 1.21 -14.38 -5.51
CA ALA A 176 2.42 -14.66 -6.28
C ALA A 176 2.93 -13.39 -6.98
N PRO A 177 4.25 -13.16 -6.98
CA PRO A 177 4.83 -12.02 -7.66
C PRO A 177 4.52 -12.00 -9.16
N ILE A 178 4.37 -10.82 -9.72
CA ILE A 178 4.26 -10.60 -11.16
C ILE A 178 5.43 -9.76 -11.68
N GLN A 179 5.65 -9.80 -12.98
CA GLN A 179 6.67 -9.00 -13.66
C GLN A 179 6.10 -8.46 -14.97
N VAL A 180 6.64 -7.34 -15.45
CA VAL A 180 6.35 -6.84 -16.81
C VAL A 180 7.01 -7.81 -17.79
N GLN A 181 6.24 -8.29 -18.75
CA GLN A 181 6.75 -9.19 -19.80
C GLN A 181 7.43 -8.38 -20.91
N THR A 182 8.39 -9.01 -21.59
CA THR A 182 9.08 -8.35 -22.71
C THR A 182 8.08 -7.95 -23.80
N GLY A 183 8.04 -6.66 -24.15
CA GLY A 183 7.12 -6.13 -25.13
C GLY A 183 5.68 -5.97 -24.67
N GLU A 184 5.38 -6.20 -23.37
CA GLU A 184 4.03 -6.04 -22.84
C GLU A 184 3.61 -4.57 -22.82
N ALA A 185 2.48 -4.27 -23.44
CA ALA A 185 1.91 -2.94 -23.44
C ALA A 185 1.46 -2.53 -22.04
N CYS A 186 1.62 -1.26 -21.68
CA CYS A 186 1.24 -0.71 -20.38
C CYS A 186 -0.18 -1.13 -19.96
N ARG A 187 -1.16 -1.01 -20.85
CA ARG A 187 -2.56 -1.35 -20.55
C ARG A 187 -2.72 -2.84 -20.22
N ALA A 188 -2.12 -3.72 -21.02
CA ALA A 188 -2.19 -5.17 -20.80
C ALA A 188 -1.59 -5.56 -19.45
N PHE A 189 -0.43 -5.01 -19.10
CA PHE A 189 0.17 -5.22 -17.78
C PHE A 189 -0.72 -4.75 -16.65
N LEU A 190 -1.31 -3.54 -16.75
CA LEU A 190 -2.16 -3.00 -15.68
C LEU A 190 -3.45 -3.79 -15.49
N ASP A 191 -4.05 -4.27 -16.58
CA ASP A 191 -5.24 -5.13 -16.52
C ASP A 191 -4.87 -6.47 -15.85
N ARG A 192 -3.77 -7.11 -16.23
CA ARG A 192 -3.24 -8.34 -15.61
C ARG A 192 -2.85 -8.13 -14.13
N ALA A 193 -2.23 -7.01 -13.79
CA ALA A 193 -1.90 -6.66 -12.41
C ALA A 193 -3.18 -6.49 -11.56
N ARG A 194 -4.21 -5.85 -12.11
CA ARG A 194 -5.50 -5.70 -11.46
C ARG A 194 -6.19 -7.06 -11.25
N GLU A 195 -6.18 -7.92 -12.25
CA GLU A 195 -6.72 -9.29 -12.15
C GLU A 195 -5.98 -10.10 -11.08
N ALA A 196 -4.65 -9.97 -10.98
CA ALA A 196 -3.86 -10.63 -9.94
C ALA A 196 -4.27 -10.20 -8.53
N VAL A 197 -4.63 -8.92 -8.33
CA VAL A 197 -5.18 -8.44 -7.05
C VAL A 197 -6.58 -9.00 -6.80
N VAL A 198 -7.47 -8.98 -7.81
CA VAL A 198 -8.85 -9.47 -7.68
C VAL A 198 -8.90 -10.97 -7.40
N ALA A 199 -8.02 -11.77 -8.00
CA ALA A 199 -7.94 -13.21 -7.79
C ALA A 199 -7.64 -13.61 -6.32
N LEU A 200 -7.12 -12.68 -5.51
CA LEU A 200 -6.85 -12.91 -4.09
C LEU A 200 -8.06 -12.67 -3.17
N ARG A 201 -9.19 -12.24 -3.73
CA ARG A 201 -10.38 -11.89 -2.97
C ARG A 201 -10.96 -13.09 -2.22
N ASP A 202 -10.97 -14.24 -2.87
CA ASP A 202 -11.68 -15.44 -2.42
C ASP A 202 -10.72 -16.55 -1.92
N VAL A 203 -9.46 -16.15 -1.62
CA VAL A 203 -8.39 -17.05 -1.14
C VAL A 203 -8.26 -17.05 0.38
#